data_af387f4e1bbad198830b1d9036489333
#
_entry.id   af387f4e1bbad198830b1d9036489333
#
_cell.length_a   1.000
_cell.length_b   1.000
_cell.length_c   1.000
_cell.angle_alpha   90.00
_cell.angle_beta   90.00
_cell.angle_gamma   90.00
#
_symmetry.space_group_name_H-M   'P 1'
#
loop_
_entity.id
_entity.type
_entity.pdbx_description
1 polymer ?
#
loop_
_entity_poly.entity_id
_entity_poly.type
_entity_poly.pdbx_seq_one_letter_code
_entity_poly.pdbx_strand_id
1 'polypeptide(L)'
;MKNTYAKNISSAWRLLLETGIDTFPVSTKRIAAHLKIPVLRYSRGEPILKELGLYDAAMYSDGITIPLGVGKVVVMYDDSIKTPRARVAIGHELGHIMLGHATVGVATADNHPPRPGDTPPEFAANLWCEQLIAPTGVLLAAGITTRETIEEVCQVNRRASDFILARLAERQGYTPSHPDEIEVVRRFMR
;
A
#
# COMPACT_ATOMS: atom_id res chain seq x y z
N MET A 1 16.69 -7.98 12.99
CA MET A 1 16.08 -7.13 11.95
C MET A 1 15.49 -7.90 10.76
N LYS A 2 16.19 -8.90 10.16
CA LYS A 2 15.66 -9.67 8.99
C LYS A 2 14.32 -10.39 9.25
N ASN A 3 14.06 -10.87 10.47
CA ASN A 3 12.87 -11.67 10.79
C ASN A 3 11.57 -10.84 10.94
N THR A 4 11.66 -9.61 11.45
CA THR A 4 10.53 -8.70 11.59
C THR A 4 10.07 -8.18 10.22
N TYR A 5 11.02 -7.97 9.32
CA TYR A 5 10.78 -7.50 7.96
C TYR A 5 9.97 -8.51 7.13
N ALA A 6 10.39 -9.77 7.16
CA ALA A 6 9.69 -10.86 6.46
C ALA A 6 8.26 -11.08 6.98
N LYS A 7 8.05 -10.96 8.29
CA LYS A 7 6.73 -11.10 8.93
C LYS A 7 5.76 -9.99 8.50
N ASN A 8 6.25 -8.76 8.36
CA ASN A 8 5.42 -7.63 7.95
C ASN A 8 4.98 -7.74 6.49
N ILE A 9 5.89 -8.13 5.61
CA ILE A 9 5.60 -8.31 4.18
C ILE A 9 4.61 -9.46 3.95
N SER A 10 4.72 -10.57 4.65
CA SER A 10 3.87 -11.74 4.47
C SER A 10 2.39 -11.46 4.74
N SER A 11 2.07 -10.46 5.57
CA SER A 11 0.69 -10.07 5.81
C SER A 11 0.02 -9.44 4.56
N ALA A 12 0.77 -8.78 3.69
CA ALA A 12 0.26 -8.27 2.41
C ALA A 12 -0.10 -9.42 1.46
N TRP A 13 0.76 -10.43 1.35
CA TRP A 13 0.48 -11.62 0.53
C TRP A 13 -0.72 -12.41 1.04
N ARG A 14 -0.83 -12.57 2.36
CA ARG A 14 -1.97 -13.22 2.99
C ARG A 14 -3.29 -12.52 2.66
N LEU A 15 -3.33 -11.19 2.68
CA LEU A 15 -4.52 -10.43 2.29
C LEU A 15 -4.90 -10.65 0.82
N LEU A 16 -3.94 -10.75 -0.10
CA LEU A 16 -4.22 -11.11 -1.49
C LEU A 16 -4.89 -12.48 -1.57
N LEU A 17 -4.38 -13.46 -0.80
CA LEU A 17 -4.96 -14.81 -0.75
C LEU A 17 -6.36 -14.84 -0.16
N GLU A 18 -6.59 -14.14 0.96
CA GLU A 18 -7.87 -14.05 1.66
C GLU A 18 -8.95 -13.33 0.84
N THR A 19 -8.56 -12.29 0.10
CA THR A 19 -9.48 -11.53 -0.76
C THR A 19 -9.70 -12.18 -2.12
N GLY A 20 -8.93 -13.21 -2.46
CA GLY A 20 -8.98 -13.87 -3.77
C GLY A 20 -8.62 -12.92 -4.92
N ILE A 21 -7.74 -11.95 -4.68
CA ILE A 21 -7.21 -11.07 -5.72
C ILE A 21 -5.99 -11.76 -6.33
N ASP A 22 -6.10 -12.08 -7.62
CA ASP A 22 -5.12 -12.84 -8.40
C ASP A 22 -4.82 -12.20 -9.77
N THR A 23 -5.24 -10.95 -9.94
CA THR A 23 -5.04 -10.18 -11.18
C THR A 23 -4.65 -8.75 -10.89
N PHE A 24 -3.92 -8.14 -11.81
CA PHE A 24 -3.65 -6.71 -11.79
C PHE A 24 -4.75 -5.91 -12.53
N PRO A 25 -4.95 -4.66 -12.15
CA PRO A 25 -4.36 -3.97 -11.01
C PRO A 25 -5.03 -4.38 -9.70
N VAL A 26 -4.26 -4.58 -8.65
CA VAL A 26 -4.78 -4.90 -7.31
C VAL A 26 -5.67 -3.77 -6.79
N SER A 27 -6.91 -4.10 -6.39
CA SER A 27 -7.87 -3.12 -5.88
C SER A 27 -7.70 -2.88 -4.38
N THR A 28 -7.01 -1.80 -4.00
CA THR A 28 -6.85 -1.41 -2.59
C THR A 28 -8.19 -1.11 -1.90
N LYS A 29 -9.19 -0.63 -2.64
CA LYS A 29 -10.56 -0.44 -2.10
C LYS A 29 -11.25 -1.76 -1.78
N ARG A 30 -11.04 -2.82 -2.59
CA ARG A 30 -11.56 -4.17 -2.30
C ARG A 30 -10.88 -4.76 -1.05
N ILE A 31 -9.57 -4.52 -0.89
CA ILE A 31 -8.83 -4.89 0.32
C ILE A 31 -9.40 -4.16 1.55
N ALA A 32 -9.57 -2.84 1.47
CA ALA A 32 -10.15 -2.06 2.56
C ALA A 32 -11.56 -2.55 2.95
N ALA A 33 -12.39 -2.85 1.96
CA ALA A 33 -13.73 -3.40 2.19
C ALA A 33 -13.70 -4.76 2.89
N HIS A 34 -12.78 -5.65 2.52
CA HIS A 34 -12.56 -6.94 3.20
C HIS A 34 -12.17 -6.74 4.66
N LEU A 35 -11.30 -5.78 4.94
CA LEU A 35 -10.86 -5.39 6.29
C LEU A 35 -11.93 -4.59 7.06
N LYS A 36 -13.07 -4.28 6.43
CA LYS A 36 -14.14 -3.42 6.98
C LYS A 36 -13.64 -2.01 7.35
N ILE A 37 -12.64 -1.52 6.62
CA ILE A 37 -12.08 -0.17 6.78
C ILE A 37 -12.79 0.76 5.79
N PRO A 38 -13.54 1.79 6.27
CA PRO A 38 -14.12 2.79 5.39
C PRO A 38 -13.03 3.58 4.65
N VAL A 39 -13.25 3.82 3.35
CA VAL A 39 -12.39 4.66 2.53
C VAL A 39 -13.21 5.83 2.00
N LEU A 40 -12.87 7.05 2.41
CA LEU A 40 -13.59 8.27 2.07
C LEU A 40 -12.72 9.18 1.19
N ARG A 41 -13.37 10.00 0.38
CA ARG A 41 -12.72 11.08 -0.38
C ARG A 41 -12.55 12.31 0.49
N TYR A 42 -11.49 13.08 0.31
CA TYR A 42 -11.34 14.37 1.00
C TYR A 42 -12.51 15.29 0.72
N SER A 43 -12.97 15.38 -0.53
CA SER A 43 -14.12 16.20 -0.91
C SER A 43 -15.41 15.88 -0.13
N ARG A 44 -15.57 14.66 0.33
CA ARG A 44 -16.73 14.23 1.14
C ARG A 44 -16.50 14.31 2.64
N GLY A 45 -15.25 14.21 3.06
CA GLY A 45 -14.84 14.22 4.47
C GLY A 45 -14.32 15.54 4.97
N GLU A 46 -14.32 16.59 4.14
CA GLU A 46 -13.81 17.92 4.50
C GLU A 46 -14.40 18.46 5.82
N PRO A 47 -15.70 18.38 6.10
CA PRO A 47 -16.26 18.82 7.39
C PRO A 47 -15.63 18.06 8.57
N ILE A 48 -15.42 16.75 8.44
CA ILE A 48 -14.80 15.90 9.47
C ILE A 48 -13.34 16.31 9.68
N LEU A 49 -12.60 16.52 8.59
CA LEU A 49 -11.21 16.96 8.67
C LEU A 49 -11.07 18.31 9.38
N LYS A 50 -11.97 19.26 9.12
CA LYS A 50 -12.01 20.56 9.79
C LYS A 50 -12.35 20.45 11.27
N GLU A 51 -13.37 19.66 11.61
CA GLU A 51 -13.78 19.41 13.00
C GLU A 51 -12.64 18.79 13.83
N LEU A 52 -11.87 17.88 13.23
CA LEU A 52 -10.73 17.24 13.88
C LEU A 52 -9.43 18.06 13.83
N GLY A 53 -9.42 19.22 13.18
CA GLY A 53 -8.22 20.05 13.00
C GLY A 53 -7.17 19.42 12.08
N LEU A 54 -7.57 18.48 11.22
CA LEU A 54 -6.68 17.72 10.32
C LEU A 54 -6.72 18.24 8.87
N TYR A 55 -7.49 19.28 8.59
CA TYR A 55 -7.68 19.78 7.23
C TYR A 55 -6.37 20.18 6.57
N ASP A 56 -5.56 20.98 7.26
CA ASP A 56 -4.28 21.45 6.70
C ASP A 56 -3.31 20.28 6.46
N ALA A 57 -3.22 19.34 7.39
CA ALA A 57 -2.39 18.15 7.21
C ALA A 57 -2.85 17.31 6.00
N ALA A 58 -4.15 17.15 5.82
CA ALA A 58 -4.72 16.44 4.68
C ALA A 58 -4.40 17.13 3.33
N MET A 59 -4.35 18.45 3.28
CA MET A 59 -4.03 19.19 2.04
C MET A 59 -2.60 18.98 1.55
N TYR A 60 -1.70 18.54 2.40
CA TYR A 60 -0.32 18.22 2.04
C TYR A 60 -0.05 16.72 1.88
N SER A 61 -1.09 15.88 1.97
CA SER A 61 -0.99 14.43 1.89
C SER A 61 -1.95 13.83 0.86
N ASP A 62 -1.53 12.75 0.21
CA ASP A 62 -2.36 11.99 -0.74
C ASP A 62 -3.41 11.13 -0.03
N GLY A 63 -3.17 10.80 1.23
CA GLY A 63 -4.05 10.01 2.08
C GLY A 63 -3.75 10.25 3.56
N ILE A 64 -4.69 9.91 4.41
CA ILE A 64 -4.58 10.01 5.86
C ILE A 64 -5.40 8.92 6.53
N THR A 65 -4.83 8.31 7.57
CA THR A 65 -5.56 7.38 8.45
C THR A 65 -6.02 8.12 9.70
N ILE A 66 -7.31 8.08 9.98
CA ILE A 66 -7.93 8.73 11.14
C ILE A 66 -8.45 7.66 12.10
N PRO A 67 -7.87 7.51 13.29
CA PRO A 67 -8.43 6.68 14.34
C PRO A 67 -9.72 7.29 14.91
N LEU A 68 -10.79 6.49 14.93
CA LEU A 68 -12.12 6.90 15.44
C LEU A 68 -12.42 6.31 16.84
N GLY A 69 -11.44 5.67 17.46
CA GLY A 69 -11.56 4.97 18.74
C GLY A 69 -10.95 3.59 18.70
N VAL A 70 -11.14 2.81 19.73
CA VAL A 70 -10.53 1.47 19.86
C VAL A 70 -10.94 0.57 18.68
N GLY A 71 -9.97 0.20 17.87
CA GLY A 71 -10.16 -0.71 16.73
C GLY A 71 -10.97 -0.14 15.56
N LYS A 72 -11.30 1.15 15.58
CA LYS A 72 -12.03 1.81 14.49
C LYS A 72 -11.15 2.85 13.82
N VAL A 73 -11.00 2.73 12.52
CA VAL A 73 -10.21 3.66 11.71
C VAL A 73 -10.98 3.99 10.42
N VAL A 74 -10.68 5.12 9.83
CA VAL A 74 -11.10 5.48 8.48
C VAL A 74 -9.88 5.92 7.69
N VAL A 75 -9.77 5.49 6.45
CA VAL A 75 -8.80 5.99 5.48
C VAL A 75 -9.49 7.07 4.65
N MET A 76 -8.86 8.22 4.55
CA MET A 76 -9.30 9.27 3.63
C MET A 76 -8.21 9.55 2.61
N TYR A 77 -8.60 9.91 1.38
CA TYR A 77 -7.65 10.14 0.30
C TYR A 77 -8.04 11.36 -0.55
N ASP A 78 -7.04 11.99 -1.14
CA ASP A 78 -7.22 13.09 -2.08
C ASP A 78 -7.84 12.56 -3.39
N ASP A 79 -9.06 12.96 -3.67
CA ASP A 79 -9.78 12.58 -4.88
C ASP A 79 -9.54 13.54 -6.07
N SER A 80 -8.74 14.57 -5.89
CA SER A 80 -8.25 15.43 -6.98
C SER A 80 -7.08 14.80 -7.74
N ILE A 81 -6.37 13.84 -7.13
CA ILE A 81 -5.23 13.15 -7.75
C ILE A 81 -5.69 12.02 -8.69
N LYS A 82 -4.82 11.67 -9.65
CA LYS A 82 -5.08 10.58 -10.60
C LYS A 82 -5.24 9.23 -9.88
N THR A 83 -6.11 8.38 -10.40
CA THR A 83 -6.43 7.04 -9.84
C THR A 83 -5.20 6.19 -9.49
N PRO A 84 -4.12 6.10 -10.32
CA PRO A 84 -2.93 5.34 -9.94
C PRO A 84 -2.28 5.83 -8.65
N ARG A 85 -2.21 7.16 -8.45
CA ARG A 85 -1.63 7.75 -7.25
C ARG A 85 -2.53 7.54 -6.03
N ALA A 86 -3.86 7.71 -6.19
CA ALA A 86 -4.83 7.44 -5.13
C ALA A 86 -4.81 5.96 -4.68
N ARG A 87 -4.56 5.02 -5.60
CA ARG A 87 -4.40 3.60 -5.25
C ARG A 87 -3.21 3.36 -4.34
N VAL A 88 -2.06 3.96 -4.67
CA VAL A 88 -0.85 3.88 -3.85
C VAL A 88 -1.10 4.49 -2.47
N ALA A 89 -1.72 5.68 -2.41
CA ALA A 89 -2.06 6.35 -1.16
C ALA A 89 -2.93 5.48 -0.25
N ILE A 90 -4.04 4.93 -0.77
CA ILE A 90 -4.89 4.03 0.00
C ILE A 90 -4.11 2.78 0.46
N GLY A 91 -3.31 2.18 -0.40
CA GLY A 91 -2.48 1.02 -0.06
C GLY A 91 -1.47 1.30 1.05
N HIS A 92 -0.86 2.48 1.02
CA HIS A 92 0.07 2.94 2.05
C HIS A 92 -0.60 3.11 3.42
N GLU A 93 -1.77 3.76 3.45
CA GLU A 93 -2.56 3.92 4.68
C GLU A 93 -3.00 2.56 5.25
N LEU A 94 -3.39 1.61 4.38
CA LEU A 94 -3.66 0.25 4.83
C LEU A 94 -2.41 -0.40 5.42
N GLY A 95 -1.22 -0.11 4.88
CA GLY A 95 0.05 -0.56 5.43
C GLY A 95 0.25 -0.08 6.86
N HIS A 96 0.02 1.20 7.15
CA HIS A 96 0.08 1.74 8.51
C HIS A 96 -0.88 1.02 9.47
N ILE A 97 -2.11 0.78 9.04
CA ILE A 97 -3.11 0.07 9.86
C ILE A 97 -2.66 -1.37 10.13
N MET A 98 -2.26 -2.10 9.11
CA MET A 98 -1.88 -3.51 9.22
C MET A 98 -0.60 -3.74 10.03
N LEU A 99 0.28 -2.75 10.06
CA LEU A 99 1.51 -2.77 10.84
C LEU A 99 1.35 -2.19 12.27
N GLY A 100 0.14 -1.73 12.61
CA GLY A 100 -0.15 -1.18 13.93
C GLY A 100 0.42 0.22 14.16
N HIS A 101 0.69 0.97 13.09
CA HIS A 101 1.21 2.35 13.18
C HIS A 101 0.09 3.37 13.43
N ALA A 102 -1.16 3.02 13.14
CA ALA A 102 -2.32 3.88 13.36
C ALA A 102 -2.68 3.88 14.84
N THR A 103 -2.16 4.85 15.58
CA THR A 103 -2.45 5.05 17.01
C THR A 103 -3.44 6.18 17.21
N VAL A 104 -4.27 6.07 18.25
CA VAL A 104 -5.25 7.11 18.61
C VAL A 104 -4.53 8.44 18.81
N GLY A 105 -4.94 9.48 18.07
CA GLY A 105 -4.42 10.84 18.19
C GLY A 105 -3.25 11.19 17.26
N VAL A 106 -2.78 10.26 16.42
CA VAL A 106 -1.76 10.53 15.41
C VAL A 106 -2.32 10.20 14.04
N ALA A 107 -2.61 11.23 13.24
CA ALA A 107 -2.86 11.07 11.82
C ALA A 107 -1.52 10.85 11.11
N THR A 108 -1.42 9.78 10.33
CA THR A 108 -0.25 9.56 9.47
C THR A 108 -0.48 10.31 8.16
N ALA A 109 0.38 11.24 7.83
CA ALA A 109 0.17 12.17 6.71
C ALA A 109 1.37 12.24 5.75
N ASP A 110 2.05 11.14 5.50
CA ASP A 110 3.22 11.17 4.63
C ASP A 110 3.21 10.02 3.62
N ASN A 111 2.83 10.35 2.39
CA ASN A 111 2.72 9.41 1.27
C ASN A 111 3.82 9.65 0.24
N HIS A 112 5.04 9.30 0.55
CA HIS A 112 6.11 9.31 -0.43
C HIS A 112 6.85 7.97 -0.48
N PRO A 113 7.45 7.58 -1.62
CA PRO A 113 8.33 6.42 -1.67
C PRO A 113 9.44 6.54 -0.64
N PRO A 114 9.93 5.42 -0.10
CA PRO A 114 11.00 5.41 0.89
C PRO A 114 12.16 6.31 0.45
N ARG A 115 12.56 7.20 1.35
CA ARG A 115 13.70 8.10 1.16
C ARG A 115 14.77 7.78 2.19
N PRO A 116 16.04 8.08 1.89
CA PRO A 116 17.04 8.16 2.95
C PRO A 116 16.55 9.16 4.02
N GLY A 117 16.34 8.68 5.24
CA GLY A 117 15.83 9.49 6.35
C GLY A 117 14.35 9.29 6.70
N ASP A 118 13.61 8.47 5.96
CA ASP A 118 12.26 8.06 6.37
C ASP A 118 12.27 7.40 7.75
N THR A 119 11.22 7.66 8.50
CA THR A 119 11.03 6.94 9.76
C THR A 119 10.80 5.45 9.49
N PRO A 120 11.22 4.55 10.39
CA PRO A 120 11.00 3.12 10.22
C PRO A 120 9.54 2.74 9.92
N PRO A 121 8.50 3.36 10.54
CA PRO A 121 7.10 3.12 10.19
C PRO A 121 6.74 3.46 8.75
N GLU A 122 7.18 4.61 8.22
CA GLU A 122 6.92 5.02 6.84
C GLU A 122 7.54 4.05 5.82
N PHE A 123 8.81 3.71 6.06
CA PHE A 123 9.49 2.73 5.23
C PHE A 123 8.78 1.38 5.22
N ALA A 124 8.33 0.91 6.39
CA ALA A 124 7.62 -0.36 6.51
C ALA A 124 6.25 -0.33 5.80
N ALA A 125 5.49 0.76 5.93
CA ALA A 125 4.20 0.94 5.27
C ALA A 125 4.35 1.00 3.74
N ASN A 126 5.36 1.72 3.24
CA ASN A 126 5.68 1.77 1.81
C ASN A 126 6.02 0.40 1.25
N LEU A 127 6.87 -0.37 1.95
CA LEU A 127 7.24 -1.71 1.53
C LEU A 127 6.06 -2.68 1.57
N TRP A 128 5.24 -2.59 2.59
CA TRP A 128 4.02 -3.39 2.70
C TRP A 128 3.05 -3.09 1.56
N CYS A 129 2.83 -1.81 1.26
CA CYS A 129 2.02 -1.35 0.15
C CYS A 129 2.55 -1.88 -1.20
N GLU A 130 3.87 -1.79 -1.41
CA GLU A 130 4.51 -2.35 -2.61
C GLU A 130 4.17 -3.83 -2.77
N GLN A 131 4.37 -4.64 -1.73
CA GLN A 131 4.11 -6.07 -1.79
C GLN A 131 2.63 -6.42 -1.94
N LEU A 132 1.73 -5.50 -1.58
CA LEU A 132 0.31 -5.64 -1.82
C LEU A 132 -0.06 -5.36 -3.30
N ILE A 133 0.38 -4.20 -3.83
CA ILE A 133 -0.09 -3.73 -5.15
C ILE A 133 0.76 -4.24 -6.33
N ALA A 134 1.99 -4.64 -6.05
CA ALA A 134 2.98 -5.08 -7.04
C ALA A 134 3.90 -6.17 -6.44
N PRO A 135 3.36 -7.35 -6.07
CA PRO A 135 4.15 -8.40 -5.43
C PRO A 135 5.38 -8.76 -6.26
N THR A 136 6.56 -8.59 -5.69
CA THR A 136 7.86 -8.77 -6.38
C THR A 136 7.96 -10.13 -7.07
N GLY A 137 7.57 -11.22 -6.38
CA GLY A 137 7.61 -12.58 -6.93
C GLY A 137 6.73 -12.74 -8.16
N VAL A 138 5.54 -12.08 -8.17
CA VAL A 138 4.63 -12.10 -9.33
C VAL A 138 5.22 -11.34 -10.50
N LEU A 139 5.74 -10.12 -10.27
CA LEU A 139 6.33 -9.31 -11.33
C LEU A 139 7.50 -10.03 -12.01
N LEU A 140 8.40 -10.64 -11.22
CA LEU A 140 9.52 -11.41 -11.75
C LEU A 140 9.04 -12.63 -12.54
N ALA A 141 8.08 -13.40 -12.02
CA ALA A 141 7.53 -14.57 -12.70
C ALA A 141 6.82 -14.20 -14.02
N ALA A 142 6.15 -13.05 -14.06
CA ALA A 142 5.45 -12.55 -15.25
C ALA A 142 6.36 -11.81 -16.23
N GLY A 143 7.64 -11.61 -15.92
CA GLY A 143 8.56 -10.82 -16.76
C GLY A 143 8.25 -9.32 -16.81
N ILE A 144 7.51 -8.80 -15.82
CA ILE A 144 7.15 -7.37 -15.71
C ILE A 144 8.31 -6.65 -15.01
N THR A 145 9.29 -6.20 -15.81
CA THR A 145 10.58 -5.71 -15.29
C THR A 145 10.98 -4.33 -15.83
N THR A 146 10.10 -3.66 -16.56
CA THR A 146 10.32 -2.27 -17.02
C THR A 146 9.37 -1.31 -16.34
N ARG A 147 9.74 -0.03 -16.26
CA ARG A 147 8.88 1.01 -15.69
C ARG A 147 7.52 1.04 -16.39
N GLU A 148 7.54 1.04 -17.71
CA GLU A 148 6.35 1.17 -18.56
C GLU A 148 5.37 0.02 -18.30
N THR A 149 5.86 -1.22 -18.25
CA THR A 149 5.03 -2.40 -17.97
C THR A 149 4.51 -2.41 -16.53
N ILE A 150 5.29 -1.93 -15.56
CA ILE A 150 4.85 -1.80 -14.16
C ILE A 150 3.74 -0.75 -14.05
N GLU A 151 3.90 0.44 -14.66
CA GLU A 151 2.88 1.49 -14.66
C GLU A 151 1.58 1.03 -15.31
N GLU A 152 1.67 0.36 -16.44
CA GLU A 152 0.52 -0.15 -17.19
C GLU A 152 -0.21 -1.25 -16.44
N VAL A 153 0.49 -2.29 -16.03
CA VAL A 153 -0.11 -3.49 -15.44
C VAL A 153 -0.59 -3.24 -14.01
N CYS A 154 0.26 -2.68 -13.15
CA CYS A 154 -0.09 -2.41 -11.76
C CYS A 154 -0.93 -1.14 -11.60
N GLN A 155 -1.02 -0.30 -12.64
CA GLN A 155 -1.66 1.01 -12.60
C GLN A 155 -1.19 1.84 -11.40
N VAL A 156 0.10 2.00 -11.29
CA VAL A 156 0.77 2.84 -10.32
C VAL A 156 1.33 4.10 -10.98
N ASN A 157 1.66 5.13 -10.20
CA ASN A 157 2.29 6.32 -10.74
C ASN A 157 3.81 6.09 -10.95
N ARG A 158 4.43 6.99 -11.74
CA ARG A 158 5.85 6.93 -12.07
C ARG A 158 6.76 6.79 -10.85
N ARG A 159 6.43 7.50 -9.78
CA ARG A 159 7.24 7.48 -8.54
C ARG A 159 7.21 6.11 -7.87
N ALA A 160 6.03 5.48 -7.83
CA ALA A 160 5.90 4.12 -7.29
C ALA A 160 6.57 3.09 -8.20
N SER A 161 6.46 3.23 -9.54
CA SER A 161 7.14 2.33 -10.48
C SER A 161 8.65 2.40 -10.39
N ASP A 162 9.24 3.59 -10.21
CA ASP A 162 10.68 3.75 -9.99
C ASP A 162 11.15 3.00 -8.74
N PHE A 163 10.37 3.07 -7.66
CA PHE A 163 10.68 2.35 -6.43
C PHE A 163 10.57 0.83 -6.60
N ILE A 164 9.49 0.36 -7.23
CA ILE A 164 9.29 -1.06 -7.54
C ILE A 164 10.45 -1.57 -8.42
N LEU A 165 10.82 -0.82 -9.45
CA LEU A 165 11.91 -1.19 -10.36
C LEU A 165 13.26 -1.31 -9.64
N ALA A 166 13.57 -0.37 -8.75
CA ALA A 166 14.78 -0.44 -7.92
C ALA A 166 14.78 -1.72 -7.05
N ARG A 167 13.62 -2.08 -6.49
CA ARG A 167 13.46 -3.30 -5.70
C ARG A 167 13.62 -4.56 -6.53
N LEU A 168 13.10 -4.60 -7.75
CA LEU A 168 13.29 -5.73 -8.68
C LEU A 168 14.77 -5.91 -9.04
N ALA A 169 15.50 -4.81 -9.26
CA ALA A 169 16.92 -4.85 -9.54
C ALA A 169 17.75 -5.46 -8.39
N GLU A 170 17.40 -5.14 -7.13
CA GLU A 170 18.02 -5.73 -5.94
C GLU A 170 17.73 -7.23 -5.79
N ARG A 171 16.72 -7.75 -6.48
CA ARG A 171 16.24 -9.12 -6.36
C ARG A 171 16.44 -9.96 -7.63
N GLN A 172 17.40 -9.60 -8.48
CA GLN A 172 17.77 -10.42 -9.61
C GLN A 172 18.17 -11.83 -9.15
N GLY A 173 17.58 -12.87 -9.76
CA GLY A 173 17.75 -14.27 -9.36
C GLY A 173 16.98 -14.67 -8.11
N TYR A 174 16.09 -13.81 -7.61
CA TYR A 174 15.22 -14.12 -6.48
C TYR A 174 14.25 -15.26 -6.82
N THR A 175 14.15 -16.22 -5.90
CA THR A 175 13.12 -17.26 -5.94
C THR A 175 12.24 -17.14 -4.71
N PRO A 176 10.91 -17.06 -4.87
CA PRO A 176 9.99 -17.05 -3.73
C PRO A 176 10.23 -18.26 -2.82
N SER A 177 10.33 -18.01 -1.52
CA SER A 177 10.55 -19.05 -0.50
C SER A 177 9.50 -19.08 0.59
N HIS A 178 8.76 -17.98 0.78
CA HIS A 178 7.66 -17.94 1.74
C HIS A 178 6.42 -18.61 1.16
N PRO A 179 5.72 -19.50 1.89
CA PRO A 179 4.55 -20.22 1.38
C PRO A 179 3.46 -19.33 0.80
N ASP A 180 3.12 -18.21 1.48
CA ASP A 180 2.10 -17.28 1.01
C ASP A 180 2.53 -16.60 -0.30
N GLU A 181 3.82 -16.22 -0.45
CA GLU A 181 4.34 -15.64 -1.69
C GLU A 181 4.28 -16.62 -2.86
N ILE A 182 4.70 -17.85 -2.63
CA ILE A 182 4.63 -18.93 -3.64
C ILE A 182 3.19 -19.11 -4.12
N GLU A 183 2.23 -19.14 -3.19
CA GLU A 183 0.82 -19.31 -3.53
C GLU A 183 0.26 -18.08 -4.27
N VAL A 184 0.65 -16.84 -3.89
CA VAL A 184 0.29 -15.62 -4.62
C VAL A 184 0.81 -15.70 -6.05
N VAL A 185 2.09 -16.01 -6.24
CA VAL A 185 2.68 -16.18 -7.60
C VAL A 185 1.88 -17.23 -8.38
N ARG A 186 1.60 -18.38 -7.81
CA ARG A 186 0.85 -19.46 -8.47
C ARG A 186 -0.55 -19.01 -8.91
N ARG A 187 -1.23 -18.16 -8.15
CA ARG A 187 -2.58 -17.65 -8.50
C ARG A 187 -2.55 -16.62 -9.60
N PHE A 188 -1.61 -15.69 -9.55
CA PHE A 188 -1.49 -14.66 -10.57
C PHE A 188 -1.01 -15.18 -11.94
N MET A 189 -0.38 -16.37 -11.97
CA MET A 189 0.16 -17.00 -13.19
C MET A 189 -0.81 -18.02 -13.81
N ARG A 190 -2.04 -18.14 -13.31
CA ARG A 190 -3.11 -18.99 -13.88
C ARG A 190 -3.85 -18.26 -15.00
#